data_2dfc6f51b574e4bb16de04e39b071193
#
_entry.id   2dfc6f51b574e4bb16de04e39b071193
#
_cell.length_a   1.000
_cell.length_b   1.000
_cell.length_c   1.000
_cell.angle_alpha   90.00
_cell.angle_beta   90.00
_cell.angle_gamma   90.00
#
_symmetry.space_group_name_H-M   'P 1'
#
loop_
_entity.id
_entity.type
_entity.pdbx_description
1 polymer ?
#
loop_
_entity_poly.entity_id
_entity_poly.type
_entity_poly.pdbx_seq_one_letter_code
_entity_poly.pdbx_strand_id
1 'polypeptide(L)'
;MSERIRFVAHGGIVQGVGFRYFTQKRAREYGVTGWCRNTDDNKVEGEAQGSIDAMKQFLQAVDKGPRHAHVVKLDKEGRDLVEDESAFEIRH
;
A
#
# COMPACT_ATOMS: atom_id res chain seq x y z
N MET A 1 -19.41 -2.32 -0.07
CA MET A 1 -18.74 -2.84 1.14
C MET A 1 -17.29 -2.43 1.11
N SER A 2 -16.73 -2.16 2.28
CA SER A 2 -15.35 -1.73 2.41
C SER A 2 -14.55 -2.70 3.27
N GLU A 3 -13.23 -2.70 3.06
CA GLU A 3 -12.31 -3.46 3.89
C GLU A 3 -11.06 -2.63 4.17
N ARG A 4 -10.35 -2.99 5.25
CA ARG A 4 -9.05 -2.40 5.58
C ARG A 4 -8.03 -3.50 5.71
N ILE A 5 -6.91 -3.34 5.02
CA ILE A 5 -5.84 -4.34 4.95
C ILE A 5 -4.52 -3.69 5.37
N ARG A 6 -3.82 -4.32 6.31
CA ARG A 6 -2.41 -4.01 6.55
C ARG A 6 -1.58 -4.79 5.53
N PHE A 7 -0.64 -4.13 4.90
CA PHE A 7 0.22 -4.77 3.91
C PHE A 7 1.69 -4.47 4.19
N VAL A 8 2.55 -5.43 3.82
CA VAL A 8 4.01 -5.26 3.88
C VAL A 8 4.59 -5.78 2.58
N ALA A 9 5.27 -4.91 1.85
CA ALA A 9 5.98 -5.28 0.63
C ALA A 9 7.42 -5.63 0.97
N HIS A 10 7.80 -6.87 0.67
CA HIS A 10 9.15 -7.40 0.91
C HIS A 10 9.89 -7.52 -0.41
N GLY A 11 11.17 -7.22 -0.40
CA GLY A 11 12.01 -7.40 -1.58
C GLY A 11 13.35 -6.74 -1.39
N GLY A 12 14.28 -7.03 -2.32
CA GLY A 12 15.60 -6.42 -2.28
C GLY A 12 15.59 -4.96 -2.70
N ILE A 13 14.63 -4.57 -3.53
CA ILE A 13 14.51 -3.22 -4.08
C ILE A 13 13.06 -2.75 -3.91
N VAL A 14 12.72 -2.28 -2.72
CA VAL A 14 11.41 -1.69 -2.44
C VAL A 14 11.52 -0.27 -1.87
N GLN A 15 12.67 0.10 -1.30
CA GLN A 15 12.92 1.47 -0.86
C GLN A 15 13.82 2.20 -1.86
N GLY A 16 13.71 3.53 -1.91
CA GLY A 16 14.57 4.35 -2.75
C GLY A 16 14.24 4.34 -4.24
N VAL A 17 13.12 3.75 -4.65
CA VAL A 17 12.69 3.67 -6.06
C VAL A 17 11.33 4.33 -6.28
N GLY A 18 10.95 5.23 -5.38
CA GLY A 18 9.65 5.92 -5.47
C GLY A 18 8.47 5.02 -5.13
N PHE A 19 8.69 3.95 -4.38
CA PHE A 19 7.64 2.98 -4.06
C PHE A 19 6.49 3.61 -3.28
N ARG A 20 6.79 4.45 -2.28
CA ARG A 20 5.76 5.14 -1.50
C ARG A 20 4.94 6.09 -2.36
N TYR A 21 5.58 6.82 -3.27
CA TYR A 21 4.90 7.68 -4.22
C TYR A 21 3.98 6.90 -5.15
N PHE A 22 4.50 5.81 -5.69
CA PHE A 22 3.74 4.91 -6.55
C PHE A 22 2.50 4.38 -5.82
N THR A 23 2.67 3.93 -4.59
CA THR A 23 1.59 3.40 -3.76
C THR A 23 0.52 4.47 -3.51
N GLN A 24 0.94 5.68 -3.17
CA GLN A 24 0.01 6.80 -2.97
C GLN A 24 -0.75 7.15 -4.25
N LYS A 25 -0.06 7.18 -5.37
CA LYS A 25 -0.69 7.48 -6.67
C LYS A 25 -1.74 6.44 -7.02
N ARG A 26 -1.44 5.17 -6.84
CA ARG A 26 -2.39 4.10 -7.10
C ARG A 26 -3.58 4.15 -6.15
N ALA A 27 -3.33 4.41 -4.87
CA ALA A 27 -4.41 4.57 -3.91
C ALA A 27 -5.38 5.67 -4.33
N ARG A 28 -4.85 6.81 -4.75
CA ARG A 28 -5.67 7.93 -5.21
C ARG A 28 -6.47 7.57 -6.46
N GLU A 29 -5.88 6.86 -7.40
CA GLU A 29 -6.56 6.43 -8.61
C GLU A 29 -7.77 5.52 -8.33
N TYR A 30 -7.65 4.65 -7.33
CA TYR A 30 -8.70 3.69 -7.00
C TYR A 30 -9.62 4.16 -5.87
N GLY A 31 -9.40 5.36 -5.34
CA GLY A 31 -10.20 5.87 -4.23
C GLY A 31 -9.92 5.16 -2.90
N VAL A 32 -8.68 4.70 -2.72
CA VAL A 32 -8.24 4.01 -1.49
C VAL A 32 -7.62 5.03 -0.55
N THR A 33 -7.96 4.94 0.72
CA THR A 33 -7.37 5.78 1.79
C THR A 33 -6.44 4.94 2.65
N GLY A 34 -5.59 5.60 3.43
CA GLY A 34 -4.66 4.92 4.32
C GLY A 34 -3.31 5.61 4.41
N TRP A 35 -2.27 4.82 4.54
CA TRP A 35 -0.90 5.34 4.67
C TRP A 35 0.11 4.26 4.29
N CYS A 36 1.34 4.70 4.00
CA CYS A 36 2.48 3.78 3.86
C CYS A 36 3.76 4.47 4.36
N ARG A 37 4.72 3.65 4.74
CA ARG A 37 6.04 4.14 5.19
C ARG A 37 7.12 3.11 4.90
N ASN A 38 8.37 3.57 4.83
CA ASN A 38 9.52 2.69 4.82
C ASN A 38 9.77 2.17 6.24
N THR A 39 10.20 0.93 6.35
CA THR A 39 10.58 0.33 7.62
C THR A 39 12.10 0.29 7.79
N ASP A 40 12.56 0.07 9.02
CA ASP A 40 14.01 -0.02 9.30
C ASP A 40 14.65 -1.26 8.67
N ASP A 41 13.85 -2.30 8.41
CA ASP A 41 14.34 -3.54 7.82
C ASP A 41 14.13 -3.64 6.30
N ASN A 42 14.14 -2.49 5.64
CA ASN A 42 14.10 -2.38 4.16
C ASN A 42 12.82 -2.91 3.53
N LYS A 43 11.69 -2.61 4.15
CA LYS A 43 10.36 -2.95 3.61
C LYS A 43 9.52 -1.70 3.48
N VAL A 44 8.39 -1.82 2.81
CA VAL A 44 7.36 -0.78 2.81
C VAL A 44 6.11 -1.37 3.42
N GLU A 45 5.63 -0.75 4.49
CA GLU A 45 4.39 -1.19 5.14
C GLU A 45 3.34 -0.11 5.10
N GLY A 46 2.09 -0.52 5.26
CA GLY A 46 1.00 0.43 5.34
C GLY A 46 -0.32 -0.22 5.66
N GLU A 47 -1.34 0.61 5.71
CA GLU A 47 -2.72 0.18 5.80
C GLU A 47 -3.51 0.89 4.72
N ALA A 48 -4.46 0.20 4.13
CA ALA A 48 -5.26 0.73 3.04
C ALA A 48 -6.71 0.32 3.22
N GLN A 49 -7.62 1.21 2.87
CA GLN A 49 -9.05 1.01 3.05
C GLN A 49 -9.81 1.49 1.83
N GLY A 50 -10.76 0.70 1.40
CA GLY A 50 -11.60 1.03 0.27
C GLY A 50 -12.61 -0.08 -0.01
N SER A 51 -13.34 0.06 -1.12
CA SER A 51 -14.25 -0.99 -1.56
C SER A 51 -13.47 -2.28 -1.86
N ILE A 52 -14.15 -3.41 -1.82
CA ILE A 52 -13.54 -4.71 -2.12
C ILE A 52 -12.85 -4.69 -3.49
N ASP A 53 -13.52 -4.15 -4.50
CA ASP A 53 -12.95 -4.08 -5.87
C ASP A 53 -11.75 -3.14 -5.94
N ALA A 54 -11.83 -1.96 -5.30
CA ALA A 54 -10.73 -1.01 -5.27
C ALA A 54 -9.52 -1.60 -4.56
N MET A 55 -9.73 -2.29 -3.46
CA MET A 55 -8.66 -2.93 -2.70
C MET A 55 -7.97 -4.03 -3.49
N LYS A 56 -8.73 -4.81 -4.25
CA LYS A 56 -8.17 -5.83 -5.14
C LYS A 56 -7.20 -5.22 -6.15
N GLN A 57 -7.63 -4.14 -6.82
CA GLN A 57 -6.80 -3.45 -7.82
C GLN A 57 -5.58 -2.81 -7.17
N PHE A 58 -5.78 -2.15 -6.03
CA PHE A 58 -4.70 -1.51 -5.29
C PHE A 58 -3.64 -2.52 -4.85
N LEU A 59 -4.04 -3.63 -4.24
CA LEU A 59 -3.09 -4.65 -3.76
C LEU A 59 -2.35 -5.33 -4.91
N GLN A 60 -3.00 -5.54 -6.05
CA GLN A 60 -2.33 -6.06 -7.25
C GLN A 60 -1.27 -5.09 -7.74
N ALA A 61 -1.56 -3.79 -7.74
CA ALA A 61 -0.61 -2.77 -8.15
C ALA A 61 0.60 -2.71 -7.22
N VAL A 62 0.37 -2.79 -5.91
CA VAL A 62 1.45 -2.78 -4.91
C VAL A 62 2.31 -4.04 -5.02
N ASP A 63 1.69 -5.20 -5.25
CA ASP A 63 2.40 -6.47 -5.42
C ASP A 63 3.33 -6.44 -6.63
N LYS A 64 2.90 -5.82 -7.70
CA LYS A 64 3.73 -5.61 -8.88
C LYS A 64 4.82 -4.57 -8.64
N GLY A 65 4.48 -3.50 -7.94
CA GLY A 65 5.37 -2.39 -7.65
C GLY A 65 5.67 -1.50 -8.84
N PRO A 66 6.42 -0.40 -8.62
CA PRO A 66 6.87 0.46 -9.69
C PRO A 66 7.97 -0.20 -10.53
N ARG A 67 8.29 0.43 -11.66
CA ARG A 67 9.16 -0.12 -12.70
C ARG A 67 10.50 -0.68 -12.20
N HIS A 68 11.13 -0.02 -11.24
CA HIS A 68 12.46 -0.41 -10.76
C HIS A 68 12.42 -1.15 -9.43
N ALA A 69 11.24 -1.41 -8.89
CA ALA A 69 11.11 -2.17 -7.66
C ALA A 69 11.13 -3.66 -7.94
N HIS A 70 11.56 -4.42 -6.94
CA HIS A 70 11.54 -5.87 -6.99
C HIS A 70 10.84 -6.41 -5.75
N VAL A 71 9.52 -6.58 -5.86
CA VAL A 71 8.69 -7.11 -4.78
C VAL A 71 8.67 -8.63 -4.91
N VAL A 72 9.14 -9.34 -3.90
CA VAL A 72 9.15 -10.81 -3.89
C VAL A 72 7.97 -11.37 -3.11
N LYS A 73 7.37 -10.58 -2.22
CA LYS A 73 6.27 -11.03 -1.40
C LYS A 73 5.46 -9.82 -0.90
N LEU A 74 4.15 -9.96 -0.88
CA LEU A 74 3.26 -8.98 -0.27
C LEU A 74 2.45 -9.67 0.82
N ASP A 75 2.73 -9.34 2.08
CA ASP A 75 1.94 -9.81 3.21
C ASP A 75 0.68 -8.95 3.33
N LYS A 76 -0.43 -9.59 3.65
CA LYS A 76 -1.73 -8.93 3.80
C LYS A 76 -2.42 -9.44 5.05
N GLU A 77 -2.98 -8.53 5.82
CA GLU A 77 -3.69 -8.87 7.05
C GLU A 77 -4.87 -7.92 7.24
N GLY A 78 -6.04 -8.49 7.53
CA GLY A 78 -7.25 -7.70 7.78
C GLY A 78 -7.15 -6.83 9.02
N ARG A 79 -7.72 -5.64 8.97
CA ARG A 79 -7.80 -4.68 10.07
C ARG A 79 -9.21 -4.12 10.17
N ASP A 80 -9.53 -3.54 11.32
CA ASP A 80 -10.80 -2.84 11.51
C ASP A 80 -10.83 -1.56 10.68
N LEU A 81 -12.02 -1.21 10.20
CA LEU A 81 -12.20 0.04 9.46
C LEU A 81 -11.92 1.24 10.35
N VAL A 82 -11.38 2.28 9.73
CA VAL A 82 -11.11 3.56 10.37
C VAL A 82 -12.09 4.59 9.82
N GLU A 83 -12.74 5.34 10.69
CA GLU A 83 -13.66 6.40 10.28
C GLU A 83 -12.93 7.69 9.97
N ASP A 84 -13.52 8.51 9.12
CA ASP A 84 -13.04 9.87 8.80
C ASP A 84 -11.67 9.94 8.14
N GLU A 85 -11.19 8.82 7.58
CA GLU A 85 -9.96 8.83 6.79
C GLU A 85 -10.30 9.25 5.35
N SER A 86 -9.71 10.33 4.88
CA SER A 86 -10.07 10.94 3.59
C SER A 86 -8.96 10.94 2.56
N ALA A 87 -7.75 10.49 2.92
CA ALA A 87 -6.60 10.57 2.03
C ALA A 87 -5.68 9.37 2.22
N PHE A 88 -4.76 9.19 1.28
CA PHE A 88 -3.66 8.24 1.44
C PHE A 88 -2.38 9.03 1.68
N GLU A 89 -1.73 8.77 2.80
CA GLU A 89 -0.58 9.53 3.27
C GLU A 89 0.72 8.75 3.18
N ILE A 90 1.80 9.45 2.86
CA ILE A 90 3.16 8.91 2.98
C ILE A 90 3.69 9.34 4.35
N ARG A 91 4.08 8.37 5.15
CA ARG A 91 4.68 8.60 6.48
C ARG A 91 6.19 8.36 6.43
N HIS A 92 6.88 9.03 7.31
CA HIS A 92 8.36 8.94 7.39
C HIS A 92 8.85 8.31 8.67
#